data_e89f3f2de1e0f676cb05b6cdf9adbe17
#
_entry.id   e89f3f2de1e0f676cb05b6cdf9adbe17
#
_cell.length_a   1.000
_cell.length_b   1.000
_cell.length_c   1.000
_cell.angle_alpha   90.00
_cell.angle_beta   90.00
_cell.angle_gamma   90.00
#
_symmetry.space_group_name_H-M   'P 1'
#
loop_
_entity.id
_entity.type
_entity.pdbx_description
1 polymer ?
#
loop_
_entity_poly.entity_id
_entity_poly.type
_entity_poly.pdbx_seq_one_letter_code
_entity_poly.pdbx_strand_id
1 'polypeptide(L)'
;MGTYGRNDDRRPLREFNGPLEGGRFRVDHGTRQQRAAAPQRTGAPQQKLAAANRRPGTAPRARRPKSRRGKMAIIGLGIVIAFVLAAQSLMQQNVGTGRRSAPTQEETAHSTPAHAWRKGEVPFLYQIDPQWSDEPYAGGNIHENGCGPTCLSMVYISLTGKTDLDPAAMARFSEQNGFTVDGMTAWVLMTDGATMLGLRGTELSASADVVRVELEAGRPIICSVRPGDFTSTGHFIVLAGLTDDGQVMVRDPNSAKNGDHPWDLDRILGQCANLWSFSA
;
A
#
# COMPACT_ATOMS: atom_id res chain seq x y z
N MET A 1 44.31 -46.78 34.21
CA MET A 1 45.42 -46.50 33.26
C MET A 1 44.80 -46.43 31.87
N GLY A 2 44.73 -45.25 31.22
CA GLY A 2 44.19 -45.06 29.87
C GLY A 2 44.15 -43.55 29.58
N THR A 3 45.28 -43.08 29.07
CA THR A 3 45.52 -41.68 28.73
C THR A 3 44.77 -41.31 27.43
N TYR A 4 43.89 -40.30 27.48
CA TYR A 4 43.29 -39.72 26.30
C TYR A 4 44.15 -38.55 25.79
N GLY A 5 44.68 -38.71 24.57
CA GLY A 5 45.48 -37.73 23.86
C GLY A 5 44.63 -36.56 23.39
N ARG A 6 45.13 -35.35 23.63
CA ARG A 6 44.59 -34.07 23.21
C ARG A 6 45.15 -33.76 21.80
N ASN A 7 44.32 -33.73 20.77
CA ASN A 7 44.70 -33.22 19.45
C ASN A 7 44.44 -31.67 19.41
N ASP A 8 45.56 -30.97 19.34
CA ASP A 8 45.61 -29.51 19.21
C ASP A 8 45.97 -29.18 17.74
N ASP A 9 44.96 -29.00 16.87
CA ASP A 9 45.15 -28.58 15.48
C ASP A 9 44.77 -27.12 15.33
N ARG A 10 45.60 -26.23 15.83
CA ARG A 10 45.53 -24.78 15.53
C ARG A 10 46.28 -24.53 14.24
N ARG A 11 45.53 -24.33 13.11
CA ARG A 11 46.11 -23.71 11.92
C ARG A 11 46.00 -22.16 12.07
N PRO A 12 47.09 -21.41 11.78
CA PRO A 12 47.07 -19.97 11.86
C PRO A 12 46.30 -19.38 10.67
N LEU A 13 45.47 -18.37 10.99
CA LEU A 13 44.78 -17.52 10.02
C LEU A 13 45.82 -16.78 9.17
N ARG A 14 45.75 -16.94 7.85
CA ARG A 14 46.53 -16.13 6.88
C ARG A 14 45.98 -14.72 6.86
N GLU A 15 46.75 -13.74 7.27
CA GLU A 15 46.55 -12.35 7.01
C GLU A 15 46.63 -12.10 5.51
N PHE A 16 45.54 -11.55 4.93
CA PHE A 16 45.50 -11.12 3.54
C PHE A 16 45.75 -9.60 3.50
N ASN A 17 47.00 -9.20 3.34
CA ASN A 17 47.42 -7.83 3.04
C ASN A 17 47.54 -7.69 1.52
N GLY A 18 46.50 -7.13 0.87
CA GLY A 18 46.54 -6.67 -0.52
C GLY A 18 45.90 -5.29 -0.62
N PRO A 19 46.47 -4.39 -1.43
CA PRO A 19 45.99 -3.00 -1.53
C PRO A 19 44.65 -2.96 -2.28
N LEU A 20 43.72 -2.14 -1.78
CA LEU A 20 42.43 -1.84 -2.41
C LEU A 20 42.68 -0.93 -3.63
N GLU A 21 42.72 -1.51 -4.84
CA GLU A 21 42.63 -0.75 -6.06
C GLU A 21 41.16 -0.36 -6.32
N GLY A 22 40.95 0.96 -6.52
CA GLY A 22 39.64 1.56 -6.77
C GLY A 22 39.09 1.17 -8.15
N GLY A 23 38.21 0.19 -8.18
CA GLY A 23 37.40 -0.16 -9.33
C GLY A 23 36.12 0.67 -9.37
N ARG A 24 36.08 1.66 -10.30
CA ARG A 24 34.83 2.34 -10.66
C ARG A 24 33.91 1.35 -11.35
N PHE A 25 32.84 0.95 -10.67
CA PHE A 25 31.75 0.20 -11.30
C PHE A 25 30.97 1.14 -12.24
N ARG A 26 31.13 0.92 -13.54
CA ARG A 26 30.33 1.54 -14.59
C ARG A 26 29.08 0.72 -14.76
N VAL A 27 27.92 1.25 -14.32
CA VAL A 27 26.63 0.62 -14.56
C VAL A 27 26.28 0.85 -16.03
N ASP A 28 26.29 -0.21 -16.82
CA ASP A 28 25.89 -0.20 -18.22
C ASP A 28 24.36 -0.35 -18.30
N HIS A 29 23.66 0.75 -18.55
CA HIS A 29 22.23 0.75 -18.80
C HIS A 29 21.94 0.23 -20.22
N GLY A 30 21.89 -1.08 -20.36
CA GLY A 30 21.41 -1.74 -21.56
C GLY A 30 19.90 -1.57 -21.73
N THR A 31 19.50 -0.48 -22.37
CA THR A 31 18.12 -0.21 -22.81
C THR A 31 17.73 -1.19 -23.91
N ARG A 32 17.12 -2.31 -23.57
CA ARG A 32 16.46 -3.18 -24.55
C ARG A 32 15.02 -2.73 -24.75
N GLN A 33 14.83 -1.71 -25.59
CA GLN A 33 13.50 -1.34 -26.10
C GLN A 33 12.96 -2.49 -26.97
N GLN A 34 12.03 -3.24 -26.48
CA GLN A 34 11.14 -4.04 -27.31
C GLN A 34 10.07 -3.11 -27.91
N ARG A 35 10.25 -2.79 -29.20
CA ARG A 35 9.21 -2.13 -30.02
C ARG A 35 8.05 -3.12 -30.18
N ALA A 36 6.94 -2.84 -29.54
CA ALA A 36 5.64 -3.44 -29.87
C ALA A 36 5.13 -2.77 -31.14
N ALA A 37 4.91 -3.57 -32.18
CA ALA A 37 4.32 -3.16 -33.45
C ALA A 37 2.85 -2.78 -33.25
N ALA A 38 2.48 -1.56 -33.69
CA ALA A 38 1.09 -1.12 -33.75
C ALA A 38 0.36 -1.83 -34.90
N PRO A 39 -0.93 -2.23 -34.74
CA PRO A 39 -1.73 -2.77 -35.82
C PRO A 39 -2.15 -1.67 -36.79
N GLN A 40 -1.93 -1.90 -38.07
CA GLN A 40 -2.36 -1.06 -39.18
C GLN A 40 -3.88 -1.03 -39.28
N ARG A 41 -4.46 0.16 -39.24
CA ARG A 41 -5.88 0.40 -39.56
C ARG A 41 -6.02 0.36 -41.09
N THR A 42 -6.75 -0.62 -41.59
CA THR A 42 -7.26 -0.69 -42.96
C THR A 42 -8.39 0.33 -43.12
N GLY A 43 -8.32 1.13 -44.20
CA GLY A 43 -9.25 2.18 -44.50
C GLY A 43 -10.64 1.67 -44.91
N ALA A 44 -11.66 2.36 -44.47
CA ALA A 44 -13.02 2.27 -45.01
C ALA A 44 -13.29 3.44 -45.96
N PRO A 45 -14.08 3.26 -47.05
CA PRO A 45 -14.20 4.24 -48.13
C PRO A 45 -15.16 5.38 -47.76
N GLN A 46 -14.76 6.58 -48.13
CA GLN A 46 -15.59 7.79 -48.07
C GLN A 46 -16.70 7.74 -49.10
N GLN A 47 -17.95 7.71 -48.66
CA GLN A 47 -19.10 8.01 -49.50
C GLN A 47 -19.30 9.52 -49.59
N LYS A 48 -19.16 10.06 -50.81
CA LYS A 48 -19.57 11.42 -51.19
C LYS A 48 -21.10 11.51 -51.23
N LEU A 49 -21.73 12.32 -50.37
CA LEU A 49 -23.12 12.70 -50.50
C LEU A 49 -23.24 14.04 -51.24
N ALA A 50 -23.96 13.99 -52.36
CA ALA A 50 -24.21 15.09 -53.23
C ALA A 50 -25.16 16.14 -52.58
N ALA A 51 -24.85 17.38 -52.74
CA ALA A 51 -25.70 18.52 -52.36
C ALA A 51 -26.89 18.63 -53.30
N ALA A 52 -28.09 18.50 -52.77
CA ALA A 52 -29.33 18.84 -53.48
C ALA A 52 -29.81 20.21 -53.07
N ASN A 53 -29.73 21.12 -54.00
CA ASN A 53 -30.19 22.48 -53.95
C ASN A 53 -31.74 22.53 -54.05
N ARG A 54 -32.47 22.99 -53.04
CA ARG A 54 -33.91 23.29 -53.12
C ARG A 54 -34.19 24.70 -52.66
N ARG A 55 -34.81 25.46 -53.57
CA ARG A 55 -35.25 26.85 -53.40
C ARG A 55 -36.44 26.98 -52.43
N PRO A 56 -36.61 28.13 -51.75
CA PRO A 56 -37.64 28.32 -50.74
C PRO A 56 -39.00 28.61 -51.36
N GLY A 57 -40.01 27.85 -50.94
CA GLY A 57 -41.42 28.08 -51.22
C GLY A 57 -42.01 29.00 -50.13
N THR A 58 -42.73 30.03 -50.60
CA THR A 58 -43.49 31.00 -49.81
C THR A 58 -44.71 30.35 -49.16
N ALA A 59 -44.81 30.38 -47.83
CA ALA A 59 -45.99 29.90 -47.07
C ALA A 59 -46.86 31.11 -46.59
N PRO A 60 -48.19 30.97 -46.52
CA PRO A 60 -49.09 32.06 -46.25
C PRO A 60 -49.19 32.43 -44.78
N ARG A 61 -49.41 33.69 -44.54
CA ARG A 61 -49.48 34.44 -43.27
C ARG A 61 -50.72 34.03 -42.45
N ALA A 62 -50.57 33.22 -41.41
CA ALA A 62 -51.65 32.86 -40.49
C ALA A 62 -51.84 33.94 -39.39
N ARG A 63 -53.15 34.33 -39.17
CA ARG A 63 -53.58 35.31 -38.17
C ARG A 63 -53.29 34.84 -36.74
N ARG A 64 -52.69 35.72 -35.91
CA ARG A 64 -52.47 35.51 -34.48
C ARG A 64 -53.77 35.56 -33.67
N PRO A 65 -54.05 34.58 -32.79
CA PRO A 65 -55.09 34.73 -31.75
C PRO A 65 -54.53 35.53 -30.56
N LYS A 66 -55.33 36.39 -29.99
CA LYS A 66 -55.02 37.24 -28.83
C LYS A 66 -54.87 36.37 -27.55
N SER A 67 -53.74 36.49 -26.92
CA SER A 67 -53.29 35.81 -25.72
C SER A 67 -54.15 36.09 -24.46
N ARG A 68 -54.73 35.05 -23.86
CA ARG A 68 -55.21 35.01 -22.47
C ARG A 68 -54.13 34.42 -21.53
N ARG A 69 -52.86 34.81 -21.71
CA ARG A 69 -51.73 34.21 -21.01
C ARG A 69 -51.23 34.97 -19.76
N GLY A 70 -51.99 35.98 -19.25
CA GLY A 70 -51.51 36.81 -18.15
C GLY A 70 -51.80 36.30 -16.74
N LYS A 71 -52.76 35.40 -16.52
CA LYS A 71 -53.14 34.98 -15.16
C LYS A 71 -52.65 33.63 -14.72
N MET A 72 -52.24 32.72 -15.61
CA MET A 72 -51.68 31.44 -15.26
C MET A 72 -50.17 31.47 -14.92
N ALA A 73 -49.43 32.48 -15.41
CA ALA A 73 -47.98 32.59 -15.16
C ALA A 73 -47.64 32.96 -13.68
N ILE A 74 -48.54 33.70 -13.02
CA ILE A 74 -48.32 34.12 -11.62
C ILE A 74 -48.56 32.96 -10.64
N ILE A 75 -49.52 32.07 -10.91
CA ILE A 75 -49.81 30.91 -10.07
C ILE A 75 -48.67 29.84 -10.20
N GLY A 76 -48.13 29.63 -11.39
CA GLY A 76 -47.02 28.70 -11.62
C GLY A 76 -45.73 29.15 -10.93
N LEU A 77 -45.43 30.46 -10.92
CA LEU A 77 -44.24 31.00 -10.26
C LEU A 77 -44.32 30.84 -8.72
N GLY A 78 -45.51 31.04 -8.13
CA GLY A 78 -45.71 30.85 -6.67
C GLY A 78 -45.52 29.43 -6.22
N ILE A 79 -45.97 28.45 -7.01
CA ILE A 79 -45.79 26.99 -6.71
C ILE A 79 -44.31 26.59 -6.81
N VAL A 80 -43.59 27.07 -7.81
CA VAL A 80 -42.15 26.78 -7.96
C VAL A 80 -41.34 27.38 -6.82
N ILE A 81 -41.64 28.61 -6.39
CA ILE A 81 -40.96 29.23 -5.23
C ILE A 81 -41.26 28.48 -3.95
N ALA A 82 -42.52 28.03 -3.72
CA ALA A 82 -42.89 27.24 -2.56
C ALA A 82 -42.17 25.88 -2.52
N PHE A 83 -42.01 25.23 -3.69
CA PHE A 83 -41.24 23.96 -3.78
C PHE A 83 -39.74 24.17 -3.55
N VAL A 84 -39.17 25.28 -4.04
CA VAL A 84 -37.75 25.60 -3.80
C VAL A 84 -37.49 25.92 -2.34
N LEU A 85 -38.39 26.66 -1.67
CA LEU A 85 -38.28 26.96 -0.24
C LEU A 85 -38.51 25.74 0.64
N ALA A 86 -39.42 24.83 0.27
CA ALA A 86 -39.62 23.57 0.96
C ALA A 86 -38.42 22.63 0.79
N ALA A 87 -37.81 22.56 -0.40
CA ALA A 87 -36.60 21.80 -0.68
C ALA A 87 -35.39 22.36 0.09
N GLN A 88 -35.26 23.67 0.20
CA GLN A 88 -34.22 24.30 1.01
C GLN A 88 -34.41 24.05 2.51
N SER A 89 -35.65 24.07 3.02
CA SER A 89 -35.94 23.71 4.42
C SER A 89 -35.67 22.27 4.73
N LEU A 90 -35.92 21.32 3.81
CA LEU A 90 -35.56 19.91 3.93
C LEU A 90 -34.04 19.70 3.86
N MET A 91 -33.32 20.47 3.04
CA MET A 91 -31.85 20.45 3.01
C MET A 91 -31.24 21.02 4.29
N GLN A 92 -31.82 22.06 4.89
CA GLN A 92 -31.31 22.64 6.13
C GLN A 92 -31.61 21.78 7.36
N GLN A 93 -32.63 20.93 7.34
CA GLN A 93 -32.89 19.94 8.42
C GLN A 93 -31.91 18.77 8.39
N ASN A 94 -31.27 18.47 7.25
CA ASN A 94 -30.22 17.44 7.13
C ASN A 94 -28.81 17.95 7.47
N VAL A 95 -28.58 19.26 7.64
CA VAL A 95 -27.28 19.84 8.01
C VAL A 95 -27.08 19.93 9.52
N GLY A 96 -28.12 19.66 10.33
CA GLY A 96 -28.10 19.86 11.78
C GLY A 96 -27.82 18.63 12.65
N THR A 97 -27.74 17.44 12.12
CA THR A 97 -27.28 16.25 12.87
C THR A 97 -26.09 15.64 12.17
N GLY A 98 -25.00 16.37 12.15
CA GLY A 98 -23.68 15.79 12.01
C GLY A 98 -23.50 14.81 13.19
N ARG A 99 -24.02 13.60 13.02
CA ARG A 99 -23.57 12.45 13.77
C ARG A 99 -22.08 12.38 13.48
N ARG A 100 -21.24 12.99 14.35
CA ARG A 100 -19.84 12.64 14.39
C ARG A 100 -19.86 11.13 14.51
N SER A 101 -19.54 10.44 13.42
CA SER A 101 -19.23 9.01 13.48
C SER A 101 -18.23 8.90 14.61
N ALA A 102 -18.52 8.06 15.61
CA ALA A 102 -17.50 7.72 16.59
C ALA A 102 -16.27 7.30 15.78
N PRO A 103 -15.06 7.74 16.14
CA PRO A 103 -13.85 7.31 15.45
C PRO A 103 -13.90 5.79 15.36
N THR A 104 -13.72 5.26 14.15
CA THR A 104 -13.61 3.83 13.94
C THR A 104 -12.42 3.34 14.76
N GLN A 105 -12.44 2.09 15.26
CA GLN A 105 -11.34 1.55 16.07
C GLN A 105 -9.98 1.69 15.36
N GLU A 106 -9.96 1.78 14.05
CA GLU A 106 -8.76 2.01 13.22
C GLU A 106 -8.17 3.41 13.39
N GLU A 107 -8.99 4.45 13.58
CA GLU A 107 -8.53 5.82 13.87
C GLU A 107 -7.92 6.01 15.27
N THR A 108 -8.10 5.02 16.17
CA THR A 108 -7.58 5.06 17.55
C THR A 108 -6.57 3.95 17.83
N ALA A 109 -6.04 3.29 16.81
CA ALA A 109 -5.03 2.26 16.97
C ALA A 109 -3.74 2.86 17.53
N HIS A 110 -3.33 2.38 18.71
CA HIS A 110 -2.08 2.75 19.36
C HIS A 110 -1.06 1.64 19.24
N SER A 111 0.13 1.99 18.79
CA SER A 111 1.23 1.07 18.65
C SER A 111 1.75 0.57 19.99
N THR A 112 2.36 -0.61 20.02
CA THR A 112 3.13 -1.10 21.16
C THR A 112 4.17 -0.03 21.54
N PRO A 113 4.20 0.44 22.79
CA PRO A 113 5.11 1.50 23.19
C PRO A 113 6.58 1.03 23.16
N ALA A 114 7.50 1.93 22.81
CA ALA A 114 8.90 1.61 22.56
C ALA A 114 9.61 0.90 23.74
N HIS A 115 9.22 1.20 24.98
CA HIS A 115 9.79 0.54 26.16
C HIS A 115 9.38 -0.95 26.28
N ALA A 116 8.37 -1.39 25.55
CA ALA A 116 7.93 -2.78 25.49
C ALA A 116 8.52 -3.55 24.28
N TRP A 117 9.24 -2.86 23.38
CA TRP A 117 9.86 -3.53 22.23
C TRP A 117 11.00 -4.44 22.68
N ARG A 118 11.05 -5.64 22.14
CA ARG A 118 12.07 -6.63 22.51
C ARG A 118 12.37 -7.60 21.39
N LYS A 119 13.58 -8.15 21.42
CA LYS A 119 13.96 -9.22 20.50
C LYS A 119 13.09 -10.46 20.71
N GLY A 120 12.72 -11.10 19.61
CA GLY A 120 11.90 -12.32 19.58
C GLY A 120 10.39 -12.05 19.54
N GLU A 121 9.94 -10.81 19.64
CA GLU A 121 8.53 -10.43 19.58
C GLU A 121 8.29 -9.39 18.50
N VAL A 122 7.37 -9.65 17.57
CA VAL A 122 6.97 -8.69 16.55
C VAL A 122 5.94 -7.73 17.16
N PRO A 123 6.29 -6.45 17.40
CA PRO A 123 5.38 -5.51 18.04
C PRO A 123 4.22 -5.16 17.10
N PHE A 124 3.13 -4.64 17.65
CA PHE A 124 2.10 -3.96 16.86
C PHE A 124 2.53 -2.53 16.62
N LEU A 125 2.86 -2.17 15.37
CA LEU A 125 3.10 -0.79 14.97
C LEU A 125 2.10 -0.43 13.86
N TYR A 126 1.41 0.69 14.04
CA TYR A 126 0.40 1.15 13.09
C TYR A 126 0.89 2.38 12.35
N GLN A 127 0.87 2.36 11.01
CA GLN A 127 1.19 3.53 10.20
C GLN A 127 0.27 4.71 10.47
N ILE A 128 -0.95 4.43 10.95
CA ILE A 128 -1.97 5.42 11.32
C ILE A 128 -1.81 5.98 12.74
N ASP A 129 -0.80 5.56 13.50
CA ASP A 129 -0.55 6.06 14.86
C ASP A 129 -0.13 7.54 14.81
N PRO A 130 -0.80 8.43 15.58
CA PRO A 130 -0.48 9.86 15.60
C PRO A 130 0.97 10.21 15.96
N GLN A 131 1.74 9.28 16.54
CA GLN A 131 3.15 9.50 16.85
C GLN A 131 4.01 9.77 15.61
N TRP A 132 3.60 9.24 14.42
CA TRP A 132 4.37 9.34 13.17
C TRP A 132 3.52 9.44 11.90
N SER A 133 2.20 9.28 11.98
CA SER A 133 1.31 9.22 10.80
C SER A 133 1.44 10.42 9.87
N ASP A 134 1.67 11.62 10.41
CA ASP A 134 1.77 12.86 9.66
C ASP A 134 3.18 13.13 9.09
N GLU A 135 4.20 12.33 9.46
CA GLU A 135 5.55 12.48 8.93
C GLU A 135 5.56 12.22 7.41
N PRO A 136 6.30 13.04 6.62
CA PRO A 136 6.38 12.89 5.17
C PRO A 136 6.95 11.52 4.77
N TYR A 137 6.36 10.89 3.75
CA TYR A 137 6.86 9.68 3.13
C TYR A 137 6.30 9.47 1.73
N ALA A 138 7.18 9.16 0.75
CA ALA A 138 6.83 8.76 -0.61
C ALA A 138 5.87 9.75 -1.32
N GLY A 139 6.09 11.06 -1.14
CA GLY A 139 5.28 12.13 -1.73
C GLY A 139 3.94 12.40 -1.04
N GLY A 140 3.59 11.67 0.00
CA GLY A 140 2.49 11.88 0.94
C GLY A 140 3.01 11.84 2.37
N ASN A 141 2.38 11.07 3.22
CA ASN A 141 2.77 10.84 4.61
C ASN A 141 2.75 9.34 4.97
N ILE A 142 3.18 9.02 6.20
CA ILE A 142 3.23 7.63 6.68
C ILE A 142 1.84 7.03 6.77
N HIS A 143 0.82 7.80 7.18
CA HIS A 143 -0.56 7.34 7.21
C HIS A 143 -1.00 6.75 5.86
N GLU A 144 -0.66 7.43 4.76
CA GLU A 144 -1.09 7.05 3.42
C GLU A 144 -0.19 5.95 2.80
N ASN A 145 1.14 6.10 2.94
CA ASN A 145 2.11 5.34 2.15
C ASN A 145 3.05 4.47 2.99
N GLY A 146 2.97 4.54 4.33
CA GLY A 146 3.96 4.01 5.26
C GLY A 146 3.88 2.53 5.61
N CYS A 147 3.03 1.73 4.96
CA CYS A 147 2.88 0.31 5.30
C CYS A 147 4.20 -0.49 5.19
N GLY A 148 4.98 -0.26 4.14
CA GLY A 148 6.27 -0.95 3.94
C GLY A 148 7.31 -0.66 5.03
N PRO A 149 7.68 0.60 5.28
CA PRO A 149 8.63 0.93 6.36
C PRO A 149 8.09 0.55 7.76
N THR A 150 6.79 0.66 8.03
CA THR A 150 6.22 0.22 9.30
C THR A 150 6.37 -1.29 9.49
N CYS A 151 6.12 -2.10 8.45
CA CYS A 151 6.36 -3.55 8.50
C CYS A 151 7.84 -3.87 8.73
N LEU A 152 8.77 -3.19 8.02
CA LEU A 152 10.20 -3.43 8.20
C LEU A 152 10.69 -2.99 9.60
N SER A 153 10.13 -1.93 10.18
CA SER A 153 10.38 -1.51 11.56
C SER A 153 9.99 -2.61 12.55
N MET A 154 8.79 -3.19 12.42
CA MET A 154 8.35 -4.32 13.25
C MET A 154 9.30 -5.51 13.20
N VAL A 155 9.73 -5.88 11.99
CA VAL A 155 10.67 -7.00 11.76
C VAL A 155 12.05 -6.67 12.31
N TYR A 156 12.56 -5.46 12.09
CA TYR A 156 13.85 -5.00 12.61
C TYR A 156 13.92 -5.08 14.14
N ILE A 157 12.90 -4.56 14.81
CA ILE A 157 12.79 -4.62 16.28
C ILE A 157 12.77 -6.09 16.76
N SER A 158 11.94 -6.92 16.14
CA SER A 158 11.81 -8.34 16.50
C SER A 158 13.13 -9.11 16.38
N LEU A 159 13.90 -8.85 15.34
CA LEU A 159 15.14 -9.61 15.08
C LEU A 159 16.33 -9.06 15.85
N THR A 160 16.40 -7.75 16.08
CA THR A 160 17.58 -7.09 16.68
C THR A 160 17.39 -6.71 18.14
N GLY A 161 16.16 -6.43 18.57
CA GLY A 161 15.85 -5.83 19.87
C GLY A 161 16.19 -4.34 19.96
N LYS A 162 16.64 -3.71 18.85
CA LYS A 162 16.97 -2.28 18.80
C LYS A 162 15.68 -1.46 18.64
N THR A 163 15.72 -0.22 19.15
CA THR A 163 14.57 0.69 19.19
C THR A 163 14.79 2.00 18.44
N ASP A 164 15.87 2.08 17.67
CA ASP A 164 16.34 3.27 16.95
C ASP A 164 15.63 3.51 15.61
N LEU A 165 14.91 2.50 15.09
CA LEU A 165 14.18 2.58 13.83
C LEU A 165 12.67 2.34 14.04
N ASP A 166 12.00 3.34 14.64
CA ASP A 166 10.55 3.43 14.64
C ASP A 166 10.00 3.65 13.20
N PRO A 167 8.70 3.60 12.94
CA PRO A 167 8.14 3.81 11.62
C PRO A 167 8.59 5.10 10.93
N ALA A 168 8.75 6.22 11.69
CA ALA A 168 9.21 7.48 11.13
C ALA A 168 10.69 7.43 10.73
N ALA A 169 11.55 6.85 11.57
CA ALA A 169 12.97 6.69 11.26
C ALA A 169 13.17 5.71 10.10
N MET A 170 12.40 4.63 10.04
CA MET A 170 12.43 3.66 8.93
C MET A 170 11.93 4.28 7.61
N ALA A 171 10.90 5.11 7.64
CA ALA A 171 10.41 5.85 6.48
C ALA A 171 11.49 6.80 5.94
N ARG A 172 12.12 7.59 6.82
CA ARG A 172 13.26 8.44 6.44
C ARG A 172 14.42 7.66 5.87
N PHE A 173 14.79 6.52 6.48
CA PHE A 173 15.80 5.61 5.93
C PHE A 173 15.44 5.14 4.51
N SER A 174 14.20 4.73 4.29
CA SER A 174 13.71 4.28 2.99
C SER A 174 13.83 5.37 1.92
N GLU A 175 13.39 6.60 2.19
CA GLU A 175 13.49 7.72 1.24
C GLU A 175 14.94 8.13 0.96
N GLN A 176 15.75 8.30 1.99
CA GLN A 176 17.15 8.73 1.86
C GLN A 176 17.99 7.77 1.04
N ASN A 177 17.61 6.50 0.97
CA ASN A 177 18.31 5.48 0.21
C ASN A 177 17.60 5.10 -1.10
N GLY A 178 16.55 5.85 -1.51
CA GLY A 178 15.89 5.65 -2.80
C GLY A 178 15.00 4.42 -2.87
N PHE A 179 14.47 3.95 -1.74
CA PHE A 179 13.55 2.80 -1.68
C PHE A 179 12.08 3.21 -1.82
N THR A 180 11.81 4.29 -2.56
CA THR A 180 10.47 4.72 -2.94
C THR A 180 10.35 4.83 -4.45
N VAL A 181 9.17 4.51 -5.01
CA VAL A 181 8.86 4.60 -6.43
C VAL A 181 7.39 4.95 -6.62
N ASP A 182 7.09 5.96 -7.45
CA ASP A 182 5.74 6.36 -7.81
C ASP A 182 4.78 6.54 -6.61
N GLY A 183 5.27 7.15 -5.53
CA GLY A 183 4.49 7.38 -4.31
C GLY A 183 4.29 6.14 -3.43
N MET A 184 5.06 5.08 -3.63
CA MET A 184 4.96 3.81 -2.89
C MET A 184 6.33 3.33 -2.40
N THR A 185 6.32 2.40 -1.45
CA THR A 185 7.52 1.66 -1.04
C THR A 185 7.95 0.71 -2.16
N ALA A 186 9.21 0.82 -2.61
CA ALA A 186 9.79 -0.12 -3.55
C ALA A 186 10.10 -1.47 -2.86
N TRP A 187 9.84 -2.60 -3.53
CA TRP A 187 10.07 -3.93 -2.97
C TRP A 187 11.53 -4.20 -2.58
N VAL A 188 12.47 -3.53 -3.25
CA VAL A 188 13.91 -3.62 -2.94
C VAL A 188 14.27 -3.14 -1.52
N LEU A 189 13.37 -2.41 -0.84
CA LEU A 189 13.50 -2.13 0.60
C LEU A 189 13.57 -3.44 1.42
N MET A 190 12.85 -4.49 0.99
CA MET A 190 12.79 -5.78 1.71
C MET A 190 14.03 -6.65 1.52
N THR A 191 14.89 -6.32 0.55
CA THR A 191 16.15 -7.02 0.26
C THR A 191 17.37 -6.14 0.52
N ASP A 192 17.64 -5.17 -0.33
CA ASP A 192 18.82 -4.29 -0.23
C ASP A 192 18.71 -3.38 0.98
N GLY A 193 17.53 -2.79 1.21
CA GLY A 193 17.27 -1.98 2.41
C GLY A 193 17.47 -2.78 3.70
N ALA A 194 16.92 -3.99 3.78
CA ALA A 194 17.12 -4.88 4.91
C ALA A 194 18.62 -5.21 5.14
N THR A 195 19.37 -5.45 4.05
CA THR A 195 20.81 -5.73 4.12
C THR A 195 21.59 -4.55 4.70
N MET A 196 21.26 -3.32 4.32
CA MET A 196 21.88 -2.11 4.89
C MET A 196 21.62 -1.96 6.41
N LEU A 197 20.55 -2.55 6.92
CA LEU A 197 20.19 -2.58 8.35
C LEU A 197 20.80 -3.77 9.11
N GLY A 198 21.59 -4.61 8.43
CA GLY A 198 22.17 -5.81 8.99
C GLY A 198 21.20 -6.99 9.10
N LEU A 199 20.08 -6.94 8.36
CA LEU A 199 19.15 -8.04 8.21
C LEU A 199 19.36 -8.73 6.86
N ARG A 200 18.89 -9.98 6.77
CA ARG A 200 18.79 -10.71 5.51
C ARG A 200 17.32 -10.86 5.14
N GLY A 201 16.88 -10.17 4.10
CA GLY A 201 15.57 -10.35 3.47
C GLY A 201 15.70 -11.36 2.32
N THR A 202 14.95 -12.44 2.37
CA THR A 202 14.96 -13.52 1.36
C THR A 202 13.58 -13.64 0.74
N GLU A 203 13.47 -13.45 -0.56
CA GLU A 203 12.22 -13.66 -1.30
C GLU A 203 11.83 -15.14 -1.29
N LEU A 204 10.54 -15.41 -1.04
CA LEU A 204 10.01 -16.77 -0.93
C LEU A 204 9.00 -17.06 -2.04
N SER A 205 8.82 -18.34 -2.37
CA SER A 205 7.65 -18.77 -3.11
C SER A 205 6.39 -18.71 -2.22
N ALA A 206 5.24 -18.33 -2.81
CA ALA A 206 3.95 -18.32 -2.12
C ALA A 206 3.41 -19.75 -1.92
N SER A 207 4.13 -20.55 -1.13
CA SER A 207 3.80 -21.94 -0.78
C SER A 207 3.58 -22.04 0.72
N ALA A 208 2.48 -22.67 1.12
CA ALA A 208 2.14 -22.83 2.53
C ALA A 208 3.26 -23.56 3.30
N ASP A 209 3.85 -24.60 2.71
CA ASP A 209 4.93 -25.37 3.36
C ASP A 209 6.17 -24.50 3.59
N VAL A 210 6.56 -23.67 2.60
CA VAL A 210 7.71 -22.78 2.71
C VAL A 210 7.47 -21.73 3.80
N VAL A 211 6.28 -21.11 3.81
CA VAL A 211 5.91 -20.10 4.80
C VAL A 211 5.89 -20.69 6.22
N ARG A 212 5.32 -21.89 6.40
CA ARG A 212 5.30 -22.56 7.72
C ARG A 212 6.71 -22.81 8.24
N VAL A 213 7.60 -23.38 7.43
CA VAL A 213 9.00 -23.62 7.81
C VAL A 213 9.71 -22.35 8.26
N GLU A 214 9.48 -21.22 7.58
CA GLU A 214 10.08 -19.94 7.95
C GLU A 214 9.53 -19.42 9.29
N LEU A 215 8.21 -19.44 9.46
CA LEU A 215 7.57 -18.98 10.70
C LEU A 215 7.89 -19.87 11.90
N GLU A 216 7.92 -21.19 11.73
CA GLU A 216 8.34 -22.16 12.77
C GLU A 216 9.79 -21.95 13.21
N ALA A 217 10.64 -21.50 12.28
CA ALA A 217 12.03 -21.15 12.60
C ALA A 217 12.17 -19.75 13.25
N GLY A 218 11.07 -19.09 13.58
CA GLY A 218 11.05 -17.76 14.19
C GLY A 218 11.48 -16.64 13.24
N ARG A 219 11.39 -16.85 11.94
CA ARG A 219 11.68 -15.84 10.92
C ARG A 219 10.39 -15.16 10.48
N PRO A 220 10.14 -13.91 10.89
CA PRO A 220 8.97 -13.15 10.45
C PRO A 220 9.01 -12.92 8.94
N ILE A 221 7.81 -12.80 8.34
CA ILE A 221 7.67 -12.64 6.90
C ILE A 221 6.91 -11.34 6.63
N ILE A 222 7.42 -10.47 5.74
CA ILE A 222 6.63 -9.37 5.17
C ILE A 222 5.97 -9.88 3.89
N CYS A 223 4.66 -9.71 3.79
CA CYS A 223 3.86 -10.07 2.63
C CYS A 223 3.28 -8.82 1.98
N SER A 224 3.57 -8.62 0.70
CA SER A 224 2.84 -7.66 -0.15
C SER A 224 1.56 -8.32 -0.63
N VAL A 225 0.40 -7.71 -0.35
CA VAL A 225 -0.91 -8.23 -0.70
C VAL A 225 -1.62 -7.39 -1.76
N ARG A 226 -2.41 -8.06 -2.60
CA ARG A 226 -3.31 -7.48 -3.59
C ARG A 226 -4.63 -7.10 -2.94
N PRO A 227 -5.55 -6.42 -3.67
CA PRO A 227 -6.91 -6.17 -3.20
C PRO A 227 -7.60 -7.44 -2.70
N GLY A 228 -8.19 -7.34 -1.49
CA GLY A 228 -8.83 -8.45 -0.79
C GLY A 228 -9.21 -8.06 0.63
N ASP A 229 -8.92 -8.93 1.58
CA ASP A 229 -9.31 -8.72 2.99
C ASP A 229 -8.53 -7.58 3.67
N PHE A 230 -7.28 -7.36 3.26
CA PHE A 230 -6.37 -6.41 3.91
C PHE A 230 -6.37 -5.02 3.26
N THR A 231 -6.79 -4.90 2.02
CA THR A 231 -6.70 -3.65 1.27
C THR A 231 -7.61 -3.66 0.05
N SER A 232 -8.00 -2.48 -0.43
CA SER A 232 -8.68 -2.29 -1.72
C SER A 232 -7.71 -2.00 -2.89
N THR A 233 -6.41 -1.81 -2.61
CA THR A 233 -5.39 -1.45 -3.61
C THR A 233 -4.19 -2.40 -3.55
N GLY A 234 -3.15 -2.06 -2.83
CA GLY A 234 -1.98 -2.86 -2.49
C GLY A 234 -1.54 -2.49 -1.08
N HIS A 235 -0.92 -3.43 -0.35
CA HIS A 235 -0.55 -3.22 1.03
C HIS A 235 0.58 -4.15 1.46
N PHE A 236 1.24 -3.83 2.59
CA PHE A 236 2.19 -4.72 3.24
C PHE A 236 1.68 -5.10 4.63
N ILE A 237 1.81 -6.37 4.98
CA ILE A 237 1.51 -6.92 6.30
C ILE A 237 2.68 -7.78 6.77
N VAL A 238 2.78 -8.04 8.08
CA VAL A 238 3.75 -8.97 8.65
C VAL A 238 3.04 -10.24 9.10
N LEU A 239 3.54 -11.39 8.64
CA LEU A 239 3.21 -12.68 9.21
C LEU A 239 4.20 -12.91 10.38
N ALA A 240 3.70 -12.79 11.60
CA ALA A 240 4.50 -12.67 12.80
C ALA A 240 4.83 -14.02 13.45
N GLY A 241 4.08 -15.08 13.13
CA GLY A 241 4.25 -16.42 13.70
C GLY A 241 3.01 -17.27 13.47
N LEU A 242 3.03 -18.47 14.00
CA LEU A 242 1.93 -19.44 13.97
C LEU A 242 1.31 -19.59 15.35
N THR A 243 0.03 -19.90 15.38
CA THR A 243 -0.67 -20.40 16.57
C THR A 243 -0.48 -21.92 16.69
N ASP A 244 -0.85 -22.51 17.83
CA ASP A 244 -0.74 -23.95 18.07
C ASP A 244 -1.57 -24.79 17.08
N ASP A 245 -2.64 -24.24 16.53
CA ASP A 245 -3.48 -24.85 15.51
C ASP A 245 -3.03 -24.52 14.07
N GLY A 246 -1.87 -23.87 13.92
CA GLY A 246 -1.21 -23.61 12.63
C GLY A 246 -1.79 -22.48 11.81
N GLN A 247 -2.61 -21.61 12.41
CA GLN A 247 -3.03 -20.36 11.82
C GLN A 247 -1.94 -19.28 11.95
N VAL A 248 -2.04 -18.21 11.16
CA VAL A 248 -1.02 -17.16 11.08
C VAL A 248 -1.42 -15.96 11.93
N MET A 249 -0.53 -15.53 12.81
CA MET A 249 -0.65 -14.24 13.50
C MET A 249 -0.17 -13.13 12.59
N VAL A 250 -1.06 -12.19 12.28
CA VAL A 250 -0.78 -11.05 11.41
C VAL A 250 -0.50 -9.78 12.22
N ARG A 251 0.41 -8.94 11.73
CA ARG A 251 0.53 -7.52 12.12
C ARG A 251 0.24 -6.68 10.89
N ASP A 252 -0.93 -6.04 10.91
CA ASP A 252 -1.35 -5.13 9.84
C ASP A 252 -1.11 -3.70 10.30
N PRO A 253 -0.21 -2.94 9.63
CA PRO A 253 0.10 -1.57 10.05
C PRO A 253 -1.05 -0.58 9.83
N ASN A 254 -2.08 -0.96 9.09
CA ASN A 254 -3.23 -0.09 8.81
C ASN A 254 -4.53 -0.55 9.51
N SER A 255 -4.53 -1.70 10.18
CA SER A 255 -5.76 -2.23 10.79
C SER A 255 -5.49 -3.04 12.06
N ALA A 256 -5.89 -2.49 13.22
CA ALA A 256 -5.87 -3.23 14.48
C ALA A 256 -6.76 -4.48 14.41
N LYS A 257 -7.91 -4.37 13.75
CA LYS A 257 -8.86 -5.47 13.58
C LYS A 257 -8.24 -6.69 12.89
N ASN A 258 -7.37 -6.48 11.90
CA ASN A 258 -6.71 -7.57 11.20
C ASN A 258 -5.64 -8.28 12.05
N GLY A 259 -5.17 -7.64 13.12
CA GLY A 259 -4.25 -8.22 14.10
C GLY A 259 -4.92 -8.88 15.31
N ASP A 260 -6.24 -8.72 15.48
CA ASP A 260 -6.97 -9.19 16.66
C ASP A 260 -7.27 -10.70 16.63
N HIS A 261 -7.09 -11.35 15.51
CA HIS A 261 -7.37 -12.77 15.31
C HIS A 261 -6.34 -13.43 14.38
N PRO A 262 -6.14 -14.75 14.50
CA PRO A 262 -5.30 -15.47 13.56
C PRO A 262 -6.02 -15.68 12.22
N TRP A 263 -5.23 -15.89 11.18
CA TRP A 263 -5.69 -16.02 9.79
C TRP A 263 -5.34 -17.40 9.21
N ASP A 264 -6.20 -17.90 8.35
CA ASP A 264 -5.90 -19.04 7.50
C ASP A 264 -4.77 -18.69 6.51
N LEU A 265 -3.73 -19.51 6.44
CA LEU A 265 -2.56 -19.24 5.60
C LEU A 265 -2.90 -19.24 4.11
N ASP A 266 -3.72 -20.16 3.64
CA ASP A 266 -4.08 -20.25 2.22
C ASP A 266 -4.91 -19.04 1.78
N ARG A 267 -5.73 -18.50 2.69
CA ARG A 267 -6.47 -17.25 2.48
C ARG A 267 -5.53 -16.05 2.31
N ILE A 268 -4.46 -15.96 3.10
CA ILE A 268 -3.43 -14.92 2.94
C ILE A 268 -2.70 -15.11 1.61
N LEU A 269 -2.24 -16.34 1.31
CA LEU A 269 -1.47 -16.65 0.10
C LEU A 269 -2.28 -16.43 -1.17
N GLY A 270 -3.60 -16.62 -1.14
CA GLY A 270 -4.50 -16.30 -2.25
C GLY A 270 -4.50 -14.81 -2.63
N GLN A 271 -4.14 -13.92 -1.70
CA GLN A 271 -4.06 -12.48 -1.89
C GLN A 271 -2.59 -11.99 -2.04
N CYS A 272 -1.61 -12.87 -1.88
CA CYS A 272 -0.20 -12.53 -1.90
C CYS A 272 0.27 -12.08 -3.29
N ALA A 273 0.97 -10.95 -3.35
CA ALA A 273 1.69 -10.48 -4.53
C ALA A 273 3.15 -10.93 -4.50
N ASN A 274 3.79 -10.80 -3.35
CA ASN A 274 5.15 -11.25 -3.07
C ASN A 274 5.38 -11.35 -1.56
N LEU A 275 6.38 -12.10 -1.13
CA LEU A 275 6.72 -12.25 0.29
C LEU A 275 8.23 -12.48 0.51
N TRP A 276 8.72 -12.01 1.67
CA TRP A 276 10.12 -12.12 2.08
C TRP A 276 10.21 -12.55 3.53
N SER A 277 11.02 -13.56 3.84
CA SER A 277 11.40 -13.90 5.21
C SER A 277 12.64 -13.12 5.64
N PHE A 278 12.77 -12.91 6.96
CA PHE A 278 13.87 -12.13 7.52
C PHE A 278 14.61 -12.89 8.61
N SER A 279 15.96 -12.69 8.62
CA SER A 279 16.86 -13.13 9.71
C SER A 279 17.91 -12.03 9.98
N ALA A 280 18.55 -12.08 11.17
CA ALA A 280 19.65 -11.20 11.57
C ALA A 280 20.96 -11.97 11.65
#